data_9626314d52a3e9050a2588570ab3ee41
#
_entry.id   9626314d52a3e9050a2588570ab3ee41
#
_cell.length_a   1.000
_cell.length_b   1.000
_cell.length_c   1.000
_cell.angle_alpha   90.00
_cell.angle_beta   90.00
_cell.angle_gamma   90.00
#
_symmetry.space_group_name_H-M   'P 1'
#
loop_
_entity.id
_entity.type
_entity.pdbx_description
1 polymer ?
#
loop_
_entity_poly.entity_id
_entity_poly.type
_entity_poly.pdbx_seq_one_letter_code
_entity_poly.pdbx_strand_id
1 'polypeptide(L)'
;PKVQAAYRQDGREMPKLLGKKLKDIDRRSCRAEVLDLDVSSGKYKYRLIRRWFAEEKRFCIWMTNLPRERWPAEKVMALYRCRWQIELLFKELKSHNRLKAFATRQKAIAEGLIWASLLALLVKRRLALTLIGSAELSMLKIAKNSALWLMPILASIIHGAWQEITEKLEWAMVYLSKNGKKSRQRKSKQNNTLDGIINSLAA
;
A
#
# COMPACT_ATOMS: atom_id res chain seq x y z
N PRO A 1 -28.57 -7.89 -0.24
CA PRO A 1 -28.61 -6.43 -0.27
C PRO A 1 -29.37 -5.92 -1.51
N LYS A 2 -30.16 -4.85 -1.32
CA LYS A 2 -30.93 -4.18 -2.37
C LYS A 2 -30.28 -2.84 -2.70
N VAL A 3 -30.27 -2.46 -3.98
CA VAL A 3 -29.73 -1.19 -4.46
C VAL A 3 -30.70 -0.06 -4.12
N GLN A 4 -30.20 0.98 -3.46
CA GLN A 4 -30.95 2.20 -3.11
C GLN A 4 -30.62 3.35 -4.08
N ALA A 5 -29.37 3.46 -4.50
CA ALA A 5 -28.93 4.37 -5.54
C ALA A 5 -27.82 3.72 -6.38
N ALA A 6 -27.70 4.07 -7.63
CA ALA A 6 -26.69 3.53 -8.53
C ALA A 6 -26.17 4.64 -9.45
N TYR A 7 -24.85 4.73 -9.56
CA TYR A 7 -24.15 5.71 -10.37
C TYR A 7 -23.11 5.04 -11.24
N ARG A 8 -22.91 5.59 -12.44
CA ARG A 8 -21.77 5.22 -13.30
C ARG A 8 -20.51 5.95 -12.86
N GLN A 9 -19.38 5.58 -13.45
CA GLN A 9 -18.10 6.22 -13.23
C GLN A 9 -18.12 7.75 -13.48
N ASP A 10 -18.92 8.20 -14.44
CA ASP A 10 -19.11 9.61 -14.80
C ASP A 10 -20.11 10.34 -13.88
N GLY A 11 -20.57 9.72 -12.81
CA GLY A 11 -21.53 10.27 -11.86
C GLY A 11 -22.99 10.21 -12.31
N ARG A 12 -23.29 9.73 -13.52
CA ARG A 12 -24.69 9.63 -14.02
C ARG A 12 -25.45 8.55 -13.26
N GLU A 13 -26.67 8.88 -12.87
CA GLU A 13 -27.57 7.97 -12.20
C GLU A 13 -28.04 6.82 -13.09
N MET A 14 -28.26 5.67 -12.49
CA MET A 14 -28.78 4.47 -13.15
C MET A 14 -30.08 3.99 -12.50
N PRO A 15 -31.21 4.66 -12.73
CA PRO A 15 -32.47 4.36 -12.06
C PRO A 15 -32.98 2.94 -12.34
N LYS A 16 -32.61 2.33 -13.47
CA LYS A 16 -32.95 0.94 -13.83
C LYS A 16 -32.41 -0.12 -12.86
N LEU A 17 -31.45 0.23 -12.00
CA LEU A 17 -30.86 -0.67 -11.01
C LEU A 17 -31.49 -0.55 -9.61
N LEU A 18 -32.30 0.47 -9.38
CA LEU A 18 -32.98 0.69 -8.09
C LEU A 18 -33.86 -0.50 -7.71
N GLY A 19 -33.82 -0.88 -6.45
CA GLY A 19 -34.57 -1.99 -5.89
C GLY A 19 -34.08 -3.40 -6.27
N LYS A 20 -33.20 -3.53 -7.27
CA LYS A 20 -32.64 -4.84 -7.64
C LYS A 20 -31.77 -5.42 -6.54
N LYS A 21 -31.75 -6.74 -6.43
CA LYS A 21 -30.77 -7.42 -5.56
C LYS A 21 -29.41 -7.39 -6.23
N LEU A 22 -28.35 -7.22 -5.45
CA LEU A 22 -26.97 -7.12 -5.96
C LEU A 22 -26.58 -8.33 -6.83
N LYS A 23 -27.08 -9.53 -6.52
CA LYS A 23 -26.82 -10.75 -7.28
C LYS A 23 -27.43 -10.74 -8.69
N ASP A 24 -28.53 -10.00 -8.87
CA ASP A 24 -29.30 -9.96 -10.13
C ASP A 24 -28.75 -8.89 -11.09
N ILE A 25 -27.70 -8.15 -10.70
CA ILE A 25 -27.05 -7.16 -11.52
C ILE A 25 -25.91 -7.85 -12.29
N ASP A 26 -26.15 -8.17 -13.55
CA ASP A 26 -25.14 -8.73 -14.44
C ASP A 26 -24.42 -7.64 -15.25
N ARG A 27 -23.42 -8.04 -16.03
CA ARG A 27 -22.68 -7.14 -16.93
C ARG A 27 -23.58 -6.60 -18.05
N ARG A 28 -24.50 -7.41 -18.55
CA ARG A 28 -25.38 -7.05 -19.68
C ARG A 28 -26.40 -5.98 -19.31
N SER A 29 -26.87 -6.02 -18.03
CA SER A 29 -27.86 -5.06 -17.54
C SER A 29 -27.28 -3.66 -17.31
N CYS A 30 -25.95 -3.50 -17.15
CA CYS A 30 -25.37 -2.25 -16.72
C CYS A 30 -24.59 -1.51 -17.80
N ARG A 31 -23.99 -2.19 -18.76
CA ARG A 31 -23.06 -1.63 -19.79
C ARG A 31 -22.01 -0.64 -19.20
N ALA A 32 -21.73 -0.74 -17.91
CA ALA A 32 -20.80 0.12 -17.20
C ALA A 32 -19.65 -0.73 -16.66
N GLU A 33 -18.42 -0.26 -16.85
CA GLU A 33 -17.24 -0.93 -16.30
C GLU A 33 -17.19 -0.78 -14.77
N VAL A 34 -17.51 0.40 -14.28
CA VAL A 34 -17.55 0.73 -12.85
C VAL A 34 -18.95 1.15 -12.46
N LEU A 35 -19.45 0.59 -11.38
CA LEU A 35 -20.70 0.97 -10.73
C LEU A 35 -20.42 1.37 -9.28
N ASP A 36 -20.98 2.47 -8.86
CA ASP A 36 -20.97 3.00 -7.51
C ASP A 36 -22.38 2.94 -6.94
N LEU A 37 -22.61 2.05 -5.99
CA LEU A 37 -23.93 1.66 -5.52
C LEU A 37 -24.11 1.98 -4.05
N ASP A 38 -25.23 2.60 -3.69
CA ASP A 38 -25.69 2.60 -2.32
C ASP A 38 -26.62 1.41 -2.13
N VAL A 39 -26.33 0.59 -1.15
CA VAL A 39 -27.05 -0.65 -0.89
C VAL A 39 -27.53 -0.74 0.55
N SER A 40 -28.65 -1.42 0.75
CA SER A 40 -29.16 -1.75 2.09
C SER A 40 -29.28 -3.25 2.30
N SER A 41 -28.98 -3.69 3.51
CA SER A 41 -29.20 -5.06 3.96
C SER A 41 -29.75 -5.02 5.39
N GLY A 42 -31.03 -5.20 5.55
CA GLY A 42 -31.72 -4.96 6.82
C GLY A 42 -31.58 -3.51 7.27
N LYS A 43 -31.07 -3.29 8.47
CA LYS A 43 -30.84 -1.95 9.07
C LYS A 43 -29.57 -1.27 8.54
N TYR A 44 -28.67 -2.00 7.86
CA TYR A 44 -27.38 -1.50 7.45
C TYR A 44 -27.44 -0.87 6.04
N LYS A 45 -26.87 0.33 5.91
CA LYS A 45 -26.66 1.02 4.65
C LYS A 45 -25.16 1.16 4.43
N TYR A 46 -24.68 0.88 3.22
CA TYR A 46 -23.27 0.98 2.86
C TYR A 46 -23.11 1.21 1.38
N ARG A 47 -21.97 1.74 1.00
CA ARG A 47 -21.61 2.01 -0.38
C ARG A 47 -20.78 0.85 -0.92
N LEU A 48 -21.11 0.36 -2.12
CA LEU A 48 -20.38 -0.65 -2.86
C LEU A 48 -19.88 -0.09 -4.17
N ILE A 49 -18.60 -0.28 -4.42
CA ILE A 49 -18.00 -0.02 -5.72
C ILE A 49 -17.77 -1.36 -6.39
N ARG A 50 -18.30 -1.55 -7.60
CA ARG A 50 -18.21 -2.78 -8.37
C ARG A 50 -17.54 -2.49 -9.70
N ARG A 51 -16.44 -3.17 -10.01
CA ARG A 51 -15.74 -3.05 -11.28
C ARG A 51 -15.64 -4.38 -11.99
N TRP A 52 -15.89 -4.39 -13.30
CA TRP A 52 -15.68 -5.54 -14.16
C TRP A 52 -14.23 -5.57 -14.65
N PHE A 53 -13.57 -6.71 -14.48
CA PHE A 53 -12.26 -6.99 -15.06
C PHE A 53 -12.42 -7.97 -16.22
N ALA A 54 -12.24 -7.45 -17.44
CA ALA A 54 -12.48 -8.21 -18.67
C ALA A 54 -11.50 -9.39 -18.85
N GLU A 55 -10.23 -9.18 -18.50
CA GLU A 55 -9.19 -10.22 -18.57
C GLU A 55 -9.48 -11.41 -17.65
N GLU A 56 -9.97 -11.13 -16.44
CA GLU A 56 -10.27 -12.14 -15.43
C GLU A 56 -11.71 -12.64 -15.49
N LYS A 57 -12.54 -12.05 -16.37
CA LYS A 57 -13.98 -12.34 -16.53
C LYS A 57 -14.76 -12.31 -15.21
N ARG A 58 -14.39 -11.44 -14.28
CA ARG A 58 -15.00 -11.32 -12.95
C ARG A 58 -15.26 -9.89 -12.52
N PHE A 59 -16.16 -9.76 -11.56
CA PHE A 59 -16.35 -8.51 -10.84
C PHE A 59 -15.48 -8.49 -9.57
N CYS A 60 -14.84 -7.35 -9.31
CA CYS A 60 -14.35 -7.01 -7.99
C CYS A 60 -15.32 -6.04 -7.31
N ILE A 61 -15.50 -6.22 -6.01
CA ILE A 61 -16.42 -5.41 -5.20
C ILE A 61 -15.64 -4.86 -4.01
N TRP A 62 -15.76 -3.56 -3.79
CA TRP A 62 -15.24 -2.87 -2.62
C TRP A 62 -16.39 -2.29 -1.82
N MET A 63 -16.40 -2.55 -0.53
CA MET A 63 -17.33 -1.97 0.41
C MET A 63 -16.65 -0.83 1.16
N THR A 64 -17.34 0.31 1.27
CA THR A 64 -16.80 1.49 1.94
C THR A 64 -17.93 2.31 2.60
N ASN A 65 -17.56 3.12 3.59
CA ASN A 65 -18.40 4.15 4.19
C ASN A 65 -17.93 5.56 3.82
N LEU A 66 -16.93 5.68 2.93
CA LEU A 66 -16.40 6.98 2.49
C LEU A 66 -17.44 7.72 1.64
N PRO A 67 -17.67 9.03 1.88
CA PRO A 67 -18.62 9.84 1.13
C PRO A 67 -18.19 9.99 -0.34
N ARG A 68 -19.15 9.92 -1.26
CA ARG A 68 -18.91 9.90 -2.71
C ARG A 68 -18.29 11.20 -3.23
N GLU A 69 -18.74 12.31 -2.70
CA GLU A 69 -18.35 13.66 -3.11
C GLU A 69 -16.84 13.88 -2.92
N ARG A 70 -16.31 13.39 -1.82
CA ARG A 70 -14.89 13.51 -1.46
C ARG A 70 -14.05 12.34 -1.98
N TRP A 71 -14.67 11.16 -2.12
CA TRP A 71 -14.02 9.90 -2.48
C TRP A 71 -14.72 9.24 -3.67
N PRO A 72 -14.48 9.69 -4.90
CA PRO A 72 -14.98 9.02 -6.11
C PRO A 72 -14.51 7.55 -6.17
N ALA A 73 -15.19 6.74 -6.97
CA ALA A 73 -14.94 5.30 -7.04
C ALA A 73 -13.48 4.95 -7.34
N GLU A 74 -12.82 5.70 -8.22
CA GLU A 74 -11.41 5.51 -8.59
C GLU A 74 -10.48 5.74 -7.40
N LYS A 75 -10.72 6.79 -6.61
CA LYS A 75 -9.93 7.09 -5.41
C LYS A 75 -10.07 5.97 -4.36
N VAL A 76 -11.27 5.45 -4.17
CA VAL A 76 -11.51 4.32 -3.25
C VAL A 76 -10.80 3.05 -3.73
N MET A 77 -10.89 2.71 -5.03
CA MET A 77 -10.19 1.57 -5.60
C MET A 77 -8.66 1.72 -5.52
N ALA A 78 -8.15 2.93 -5.71
CA ALA A 78 -6.74 3.26 -5.55
C ALA A 78 -6.29 3.11 -4.09
N LEU A 79 -7.05 3.65 -3.14
CA LEU A 79 -6.80 3.52 -1.71
C LEU A 79 -6.76 2.04 -1.27
N TYR A 80 -7.68 1.22 -1.76
CA TYR A 80 -7.70 -0.20 -1.43
C TYR A 80 -6.44 -0.95 -1.93
N ARG A 81 -5.86 -0.54 -3.05
CA ARG A 81 -4.58 -1.11 -3.51
C ARG A 81 -3.44 -0.87 -2.54
N CYS A 82 -3.50 0.22 -1.76
CA CYS A 82 -2.52 0.51 -0.71
C CYS A 82 -2.55 -0.53 0.42
N ARG A 83 -3.65 -1.30 0.58
CA ARG A 83 -3.74 -2.38 1.57
C ARG A 83 -2.60 -3.39 1.44
N TRP A 84 -2.19 -3.70 0.21
CA TRP A 84 -1.06 -4.59 -0.03
C TRP A 84 0.26 -4.08 0.55
N GLN A 85 0.41 -2.76 0.65
CA GLN A 85 1.61 -2.16 1.26
C GLN A 85 1.69 -2.46 2.75
N ILE A 86 0.55 -2.56 3.42
CA ILE A 86 0.47 -2.95 4.84
C ILE A 86 0.93 -4.41 5.01
N GLU A 87 0.52 -5.30 4.11
CA GLU A 87 0.97 -6.70 4.13
C GLU A 87 2.49 -6.81 3.90
N LEU A 88 3.03 -6.04 2.96
CA LEU A 88 4.48 -5.96 2.74
C LEU A 88 5.22 -5.40 3.95
N LEU A 89 4.66 -4.40 4.63
CA LEU A 89 5.19 -3.84 5.86
C LEU A 89 5.27 -4.89 6.96
N PHE A 90 4.18 -5.62 7.21
CA PHE A 90 4.17 -6.71 8.18
C PHE A 90 5.13 -7.84 7.81
N LYS A 91 5.27 -8.16 6.53
CA LYS A 91 6.25 -9.13 6.04
C LYS A 91 7.67 -8.67 6.35
N GLU A 92 7.97 -7.39 6.14
CA GLU A 92 9.27 -6.81 6.44
C GLU A 92 9.57 -6.87 7.95
N LEU A 93 8.62 -6.44 8.79
CA LEU A 93 8.74 -6.49 10.25
C LEU A 93 8.99 -7.91 10.75
N LYS A 94 8.24 -8.89 10.26
CA LYS A 94 8.36 -10.29 10.68
C LYS A 94 9.65 -10.95 10.20
N SER A 95 10.06 -10.69 8.96
CA SER A 95 11.15 -11.43 8.30
C SER A 95 12.52 -10.77 8.47
N HIS A 96 12.58 -9.45 8.53
CA HIS A 96 13.83 -8.69 8.51
C HIS A 96 14.12 -7.93 9.81
N ASN A 97 13.07 -7.57 10.57
CA ASN A 97 13.22 -6.93 11.86
C ASN A 97 13.03 -7.90 13.05
N ARG A 98 12.95 -9.21 12.77
CA ARG A 98 12.83 -10.29 13.76
C ARG A 98 11.69 -10.10 14.79
N LEU A 99 10.59 -9.44 14.42
CA LEU A 99 9.47 -9.17 15.32
C LEU A 99 8.87 -10.44 15.97
N LYS A 100 9.13 -11.63 15.39
CA LYS A 100 8.69 -12.92 15.92
C LYS A 100 9.65 -13.56 16.92
N ALA A 101 10.86 -13.02 17.08
CA ALA A 101 11.95 -13.69 17.77
C ALA A 101 12.32 -13.02 19.11
N PHE A 102 11.37 -12.34 19.75
CA PHE A 102 11.60 -11.77 21.06
C PHE A 102 11.51 -12.86 22.13
N ALA A 103 12.65 -13.32 22.56
CA ALA A 103 12.79 -14.33 23.64
C ALA A 103 12.60 -13.70 25.02
N THR A 104 11.49 -12.97 25.24
CA THR A 104 11.20 -12.35 26.52
C THR A 104 9.74 -12.60 26.92
N ARG A 105 9.52 -12.81 28.21
CA ARG A 105 8.19 -12.87 28.83
C ARG A 105 7.82 -11.56 29.52
N GLN A 106 8.74 -10.59 29.60
CA GLN A 106 8.48 -9.29 30.23
C GLN A 106 7.82 -8.36 29.23
N LYS A 107 6.61 -7.90 29.55
CA LYS A 107 5.79 -7.02 28.69
C LYS A 107 6.54 -5.75 28.29
N ALA A 108 7.14 -5.05 29.24
CA ALA A 108 7.86 -3.80 28.98
C ALA A 108 9.02 -3.97 28.00
N ILE A 109 9.78 -5.07 28.12
CA ILE A 109 10.87 -5.38 27.18
C ILE A 109 10.30 -5.70 25.79
N ALA A 110 9.22 -6.49 25.72
CA ALA A 110 8.57 -6.82 24.43
C ALA A 110 8.06 -5.55 23.72
N GLU A 111 7.42 -4.64 24.46
CA GLU A 111 6.96 -3.34 23.91
C GLU A 111 8.14 -2.50 23.42
N GLY A 112 9.22 -2.39 24.19
CA GLY A 112 10.43 -1.68 23.77
C GLY A 112 11.04 -2.24 22.50
N LEU A 113 11.11 -3.57 22.37
CA LEU A 113 11.61 -4.24 21.15
C LEU A 113 10.70 -4.03 19.94
N ILE A 114 9.38 -3.96 20.13
CA ILE A 114 8.44 -3.61 19.06
C ILE A 114 8.71 -2.18 18.57
N TRP A 115 8.82 -1.21 19.48
CA TRP A 115 9.12 0.17 19.13
C TRP A 115 10.47 0.32 18.45
N ALA A 116 11.50 -0.36 18.96
CA ALA A 116 12.82 -0.40 18.32
C ALA A 116 12.76 -0.95 16.89
N SER A 117 11.98 -2.02 16.67
CA SER A 117 11.79 -2.60 15.33
C SER A 117 11.08 -1.65 14.36
N LEU A 118 10.07 -0.92 14.84
CA LEU A 118 9.38 0.11 14.05
C LEU A 118 10.30 1.27 13.71
N LEU A 119 11.08 1.75 14.69
CA LEU A 119 12.06 2.82 14.48
C LEU A 119 13.13 2.39 13.47
N ALA A 120 13.69 1.20 13.61
CA ALA A 120 14.66 0.64 12.68
C ALA A 120 14.12 0.54 11.24
N LEU A 121 12.84 0.22 11.09
CA LEU A 121 12.16 0.19 9.79
C LEU A 121 12.05 1.60 9.20
N LEU A 122 11.65 2.59 10.00
CA LEU A 122 11.52 3.98 9.55
C LEU A 122 12.88 4.56 9.15
N VAL A 123 13.91 4.34 9.95
CA VAL A 123 15.29 4.80 9.67
C VAL A 123 15.79 4.20 8.37
N LYS A 124 15.67 2.87 8.18
CA LYS A 124 16.07 2.20 6.93
C LYS A 124 15.38 2.80 5.71
N ARG A 125 14.08 2.95 5.77
CA ARG A 125 13.28 3.48 4.66
C ARG A 125 13.62 4.93 4.36
N ARG A 126 13.69 5.76 5.40
CA ARG A 126 13.98 7.18 5.26
C ARG A 126 15.37 7.39 4.67
N LEU A 127 16.38 6.74 5.22
CA LEU A 127 17.76 6.86 4.76
C LEU A 127 17.90 6.38 3.30
N ALA A 128 17.35 5.22 2.96
CA ALA A 128 17.41 4.73 1.59
C ALA A 128 16.72 5.67 0.58
N LEU A 129 15.57 6.24 0.94
CA LEU A 129 14.87 7.23 0.10
C LEU A 129 15.65 8.52 -0.03
N THR A 130 16.29 8.99 1.04
CA THR A 130 17.14 10.20 1.01
C THR A 130 18.37 10.00 0.13
N LEU A 131 19.03 8.83 0.21
CA LEU A 131 20.23 8.54 -0.56
C LEU A 131 19.97 8.37 -2.07
N ILE A 132 18.83 7.77 -2.45
CA ILE A 132 18.56 7.39 -3.84
C ILE A 132 17.51 8.30 -4.50
N GLY A 133 16.60 8.90 -3.72
CA GLY A 133 15.55 9.81 -4.23
C GLY A 133 14.59 9.18 -5.23
N SER A 134 14.38 7.86 -5.20
CA SER A 134 13.71 7.16 -6.29
C SER A 134 12.50 6.34 -5.84
N ALA A 135 11.36 6.53 -6.53
CA ALA A 135 10.18 5.68 -6.46
C ALA A 135 10.43 4.24 -6.99
N GLU A 136 11.56 3.98 -7.63
CA GLU A 136 11.92 2.67 -8.16
C GLU A 136 12.47 1.70 -7.11
N LEU A 137 12.69 2.15 -5.88
CA LEU A 137 13.23 1.32 -4.80
C LEU A 137 12.26 0.22 -4.36
N SER A 138 12.84 -0.96 -4.10
CA SER A 138 12.14 -2.08 -3.49
C SER A 138 12.42 -2.10 -2.00
N MET A 139 11.47 -1.67 -1.17
CA MET A 139 11.61 -1.64 0.29
C MET A 139 12.01 -3.00 0.85
N LEU A 140 11.51 -4.10 0.27
CA LEU A 140 11.88 -5.45 0.69
C LEU A 140 13.36 -5.76 0.44
N LYS A 141 13.94 -5.34 -0.71
CA LYS A 141 15.36 -5.54 -0.99
C LYS A 141 16.25 -4.68 -0.08
N ILE A 142 15.83 -3.45 0.18
CA ILE A 142 16.49 -2.53 1.12
C ILE A 142 16.55 -3.16 2.50
N ALA A 143 15.42 -3.66 3.01
CA ALA A 143 15.33 -4.29 4.32
C ALA A 143 16.16 -5.57 4.42
N LYS A 144 16.08 -6.44 3.40
CA LYS A 144 16.83 -7.69 3.35
C LYS A 144 18.34 -7.48 3.46
N ASN A 145 18.83 -6.44 2.81
CA ASN A 145 20.27 -6.17 2.71
C ASN A 145 20.75 -5.08 3.69
N SER A 146 19.92 -4.70 4.68
CA SER A 146 20.25 -3.59 5.60
C SER A 146 21.51 -3.82 6.42
N ALA A 147 21.87 -5.07 6.72
CA ALA A 147 23.12 -5.39 7.40
C ALA A 147 24.36 -4.97 6.58
N LEU A 148 24.29 -5.01 5.27
CA LEU A 148 25.42 -4.66 4.41
C LEU A 148 25.57 -3.15 4.26
N TRP A 149 24.51 -2.41 4.05
CA TRP A 149 24.62 -0.98 3.69
C TRP A 149 24.37 -0.02 4.86
N LEU A 150 23.55 -0.42 5.87
CA LEU A 150 23.20 0.45 7.00
C LEU A 150 24.12 0.22 8.22
N MET A 151 24.47 -1.04 8.52
CA MET A 151 25.26 -1.33 9.71
C MET A 151 26.64 -0.64 9.73
N PRO A 152 27.39 -0.53 8.61
CA PRO A 152 28.64 0.22 8.61
C PRO A 152 28.47 1.70 9.00
N ILE A 153 27.39 2.35 8.52
CA ILE A 153 27.07 3.73 8.87
C ILE A 153 26.76 3.86 10.35
N LEU A 154 25.92 2.98 10.89
CA LEU A 154 25.57 2.99 12.31
C LEU A 154 26.78 2.71 13.20
N ALA A 155 27.66 1.80 12.80
CA ALA A 155 28.90 1.52 13.52
C ALA A 155 29.80 2.76 13.58
N SER A 156 29.99 3.47 12.47
CA SER A 156 30.78 4.72 12.47
C SER A 156 30.18 5.79 13.38
N ILE A 157 28.86 5.90 13.44
CA ILE A 157 28.17 6.83 14.34
C ILE A 157 28.38 6.43 15.81
N ILE A 158 28.21 5.15 16.14
CA ILE A 158 28.36 4.64 17.52
C ILE A 158 29.78 4.78 18.05
N HIS A 159 30.78 4.58 17.18
CA HIS A 159 32.19 4.70 17.54
C HIS A 159 32.73 6.13 17.40
N GLY A 160 31.90 7.11 17.01
CA GLY A 160 32.35 8.50 16.82
C GLY A 160 33.28 8.70 15.63
N ALA A 161 33.34 7.76 14.69
CA ALA A 161 34.20 7.81 13.50
C ALA A 161 33.55 8.69 12.41
N TRP A 162 33.31 9.94 12.73
CA TRP A 162 32.56 10.91 11.88
C TRP A 162 33.22 11.10 10.49
N GLN A 163 34.53 11.00 10.42
CA GLN A 163 35.27 11.17 9.16
C GLN A 163 34.96 10.06 8.16
N GLU A 164 34.61 8.87 8.61
CA GLU A 164 34.27 7.74 7.73
C GLU A 164 32.83 7.76 7.21
N ILE A 165 31.95 8.54 7.84
CA ILE A 165 30.51 8.50 7.54
C ILE A 165 30.24 8.86 6.08
N THR A 166 30.91 9.86 5.53
CA THR A 166 30.72 10.29 4.15
C THR A 166 31.04 9.16 3.17
N GLU A 167 32.17 8.49 3.37
CA GLU A 167 32.57 7.32 2.56
C GLU A 167 31.55 6.19 2.65
N LYS A 168 31.07 5.88 3.86
CA LYS A 168 30.05 4.82 4.06
C LYS A 168 28.71 5.19 3.44
N LEU A 169 28.31 6.45 3.45
CA LEU A 169 27.09 6.95 2.79
C LEU A 169 27.22 6.85 1.26
N GLU A 170 28.35 7.26 0.68
CA GLU A 170 28.62 7.14 -0.75
C GLU A 170 28.58 5.67 -1.20
N TRP A 171 29.24 4.79 -0.44
CA TRP A 171 29.21 3.36 -0.71
C TRP A 171 27.77 2.81 -0.64
N ALA A 172 26.99 3.19 0.38
CA ALA A 172 25.59 2.78 0.54
C ALA A 172 24.74 3.27 -0.63
N MET A 173 24.95 4.49 -1.11
CA MET A 173 24.26 5.05 -2.28
C MET A 173 24.56 4.23 -3.55
N VAL A 174 25.82 3.91 -3.82
CA VAL A 174 26.24 3.06 -4.95
C VAL A 174 25.63 1.66 -4.81
N TYR A 175 25.71 1.06 -3.62
CA TYR A 175 25.16 -0.26 -3.36
C TYR A 175 23.64 -0.32 -3.59
N LEU A 176 22.88 0.63 -3.03
CA LEU A 176 21.43 0.70 -3.17
C LEU A 176 20.98 0.99 -4.59
N SER A 177 21.71 1.83 -5.33
CA SER A 177 21.42 2.13 -6.74
C SER A 177 21.48 0.89 -7.63
N LYS A 178 22.39 -0.05 -7.32
CA LYS A 178 22.54 -1.32 -8.04
C LYS A 178 21.59 -2.41 -7.54
N ASN A 179 21.47 -2.56 -6.21
CA ASN A 179 20.83 -3.72 -5.59
C ASN A 179 19.43 -3.43 -5.02
N GLY A 180 19.10 -2.16 -4.78
CA GLY A 180 17.85 -1.73 -4.15
C GLY A 180 16.66 -1.59 -5.10
N LYS A 181 16.87 -1.60 -6.42
CA LYS A 181 15.79 -1.33 -7.40
C LYS A 181 14.81 -2.48 -7.58
N LYS A 182 13.55 -2.14 -7.93
CA LYS A 182 12.52 -3.10 -8.34
C LYS A 182 12.98 -3.84 -9.60
N SER A 183 12.69 -5.15 -9.68
CA SER A 183 12.98 -5.92 -10.90
C SER A 183 12.11 -5.45 -12.08
N ARG A 184 12.64 -5.49 -13.30
CA ARG A 184 11.98 -5.00 -14.53
C ARG A 184 10.59 -5.63 -14.78
N GLN A 185 10.38 -6.90 -14.46
CA GLN A 185 9.09 -7.58 -14.65
C GLN A 185 7.94 -6.99 -13.83
N ARG A 186 8.22 -6.31 -12.71
CA ARG A 186 7.21 -5.63 -11.90
C ARG A 186 6.92 -4.20 -12.36
N LYS A 187 7.79 -3.59 -13.16
CA LYS A 187 7.60 -2.22 -13.68
C LYS A 187 6.39 -2.11 -14.61
N SER A 188 6.12 -3.11 -15.46
CA SER A 188 5.02 -3.07 -16.45
C SER A 188 3.63 -3.19 -15.83
N LYS A 189 3.51 -3.77 -14.62
CA LYS A 189 2.23 -3.94 -13.91
C LYS A 189 1.94 -2.84 -12.86
N GLN A 190 2.86 -1.93 -12.61
CA GLN A 190 2.75 -0.93 -11.54
C GLN A 190 2.89 0.51 -12.04
N ASN A 191 1.97 0.95 -12.91
CA ASN A 191 1.70 2.39 -13.06
C ASN A 191 0.94 2.99 -11.85
N ASN A 192 0.87 2.25 -10.73
CA ASN A 192 0.22 2.64 -9.50
C ASN A 192 1.23 2.60 -8.35
N THR A 193 2.22 3.47 -8.40
CA THR A 193 3.10 3.72 -7.25
C THR A 193 2.29 4.41 -6.15
N LEU A 194 2.66 4.17 -4.90
CA LEU A 194 2.02 4.81 -3.74
C LEU A 194 2.02 6.33 -3.89
N ASP A 195 3.11 6.90 -4.43
CA ASP A 195 3.25 8.33 -4.70
C ASP A 195 2.25 8.82 -5.76
N GLY A 196 2.03 8.05 -6.83
CA GLY A 196 1.00 8.38 -7.83
C GLY A 196 -0.41 8.32 -7.25
N ILE A 197 -0.67 7.39 -6.32
CA ILE A 197 -1.95 7.29 -5.60
C ILE A 197 -2.10 8.46 -4.61
N ILE A 198 -1.07 8.76 -3.81
CA ILE A 198 -1.07 9.87 -2.86
C ILE A 198 -1.27 11.19 -3.60
N ASN A 199 -0.55 11.43 -4.67
CA ASN A 199 -0.70 12.64 -5.48
C ASN A 199 -2.10 12.75 -6.10
N SER A 200 -2.68 11.63 -6.56
CA SER A 200 -4.08 11.61 -7.06
C SER A 200 -5.13 11.78 -5.97
N LEU A 201 -4.78 11.56 -4.70
CA LEU A 201 -5.66 11.78 -3.54
C LEU A 201 -5.56 13.21 -3.02
N ALA A 202 -4.43 13.88 -3.28
CA ALA A 202 -4.18 15.27 -2.85
C ALA A 202 -4.70 16.30 -3.86
N ALA A 203 -4.90 15.91 -5.12
CA ALA A 203 -5.56 16.71 -6.16
C ALA A 203 -7.08 16.54 -6.09
#